data_7943be957ca8c09f520ce37ef25d562f
#
_entry.id   7943be957ca8c09f520ce37ef25d562f
#
_cell.length_a   1.000
_cell.length_b   1.000
_cell.length_c   1.000
_cell.angle_alpha   90.00
_cell.angle_beta   90.00
_cell.angle_gamma   90.00
#
_symmetry.space_group_name_H-M   'P 1'
#
loop_
_entity.id
_entity.type
_entity.pdbx_description
1 polymer ?
#
loop_
_entity_poly.entity_id
_entity_poly.type
_entity_poly.pdbx_seq_one_letter_code
_entity_poly.pdbx_strand_id
1 'polypeptide(L)'
;MITRLYANNYRCLVSFEAKFDSFGVLCGPNGSGKSSVIDVLKLMRDLAMGDAYLGGDGEKDIRQLEFTKWLNLKTQDFELEVTAEAHNFHYQLRLEQVDSDEKPRVVHERASCDDRELFIRDLDGVRFQKWDGSAGQFPLDWRRAALGAIQPNGPLKDIQILQEALARLLILRPNPRGMDSESKSESRSPSFYLTNLISWYRSLSQEQEWTDALREALKNIWPDFRSFKLVDAGLNTKALQLRFDGVDTFFHQLSDGEKSLVALYMIRAALETNAASTVVIDEPDNYVGLPELQPWVLSMRELLDDEHQAIL
;
A
#
# COMPACT_ATOMS: atom_id res chain seq x y z
N MET A 1 5.24 -11.18 0.22
CA MET A 1 5.92 -10.37 1.27
C MET A 1 7.05 -9.55 0.65
N ILE A 2 7.31 -8.35 1.15
CA ILE A 2 8.51 -7.55 0.81
C ILE A 2 9.67 -8.10 1.62
N THR A 3 10.79 -8.45 0.97
CA THR A 3 11.98 -8.98 1.66
C THR A 3 13.12 -7.97 1.67
N ARG A 4 13.21 -7.09 0.67
CA ARG A 4 14.25 -6.06 0.59
C ARG A 4 13.72 -4.81 -0.12
N LEU A 5 14.16 -3.64 0.36
CA LEU A 5 14.03 -2.35 -0.30
C LEU A 5 15.40 -1.72 -0.45
N TYR A 6 15.73 -1.22 -1.64
CA TYR A 6 16.84 -0.32 -1.88
C TYR A 6 16.32 1.01 -2.42
N ALA A 7 16.91 2.10 -1.93
CA ALA A 7 16.61 3.45 -2.39
C ALA A 7 17.86 4.33 -2.42
N ASN A 8 18.06 5.03 -3.51
CA ASN A 8 19.17 5.97 -3.65
C ASN A 8 18.70 7.31 -4.20
N ASN A 9 19.25 8.38 -3.62
CA ASN A 9 18.99 9.76 -4.00
C ASN A 9 17.51 10.20 -3.80
N TYR A 10 16.85 9.69 -2.77
CA TYR A 10 15.50 10.06 -2.41
C TYR A 10 15.47 10.73 -1.02
N ARG A 11 15.18 12.04 -0.93
CA ARG A 11 15.17 12.83 0.32
C ARG A 11 16.48 12.63 1.14
N CYS A 12 16.40 11.87 2.25
CA CYS A 12 17.57 11.54 3.08
C CYS A 12 18.15 10.14 2.78
N LEU A 13 17.55 9.36 1.88
CA LEU A 13 17.98 8.01 1.56
C LEU A 13 19.08 8.04 0.48
N VAL A 14 20.28 7.63 0.87
CA VAL A 14 21.47 7.55 0.00
C VAL A 14 22.03 6.15 0.12
N SER A 15 22.00 5.39 -0.98
CA SER A 15 22.39 3.96 -0.99
C SER A 15 21.82 3.21 0.21
N PHE A 16 20.56 3.52 0.53
CA PHE A 16 19.87 2.93 1.65
C PHE A 16 19.36 1.55 1.30
N GLU A 17 19.57 0.61 2.20
CA GLU A 17 19.03 -0.74 2.09
C GLU A 17 18.33 -1.14 3.39
N ALA A 18 17.15 -1.73 3.26
CA ALA A 18 16.43 -2.37 4.37
C ALA A 18 15.99 -3.77 3.97
N LYS A 19 16.10 -4.70 4.92
CA LYS A 19 15.56 -6.05 4.80
C LYS A 19 14.42 -6.21 5.80
N PHE A 20 13.40 -6.95 5.40
CA PHE A 20 12.19 -7.12 6.19
C PHE A 20 11.90 -8.61 6.40
N ASP A 21 11.53 -8.92 7.62
CA ASP A 21 10.94 -10.20 8.00
C ASP A 21 9.40 -10.10 7.94
N SER A 22 8.68 -11.16 8.32
CA SER A 22 7.21 -11.14 8.38
C SER A 22 6.67 -10.06 9.34
N PHE A 23 7.41 -9.74 10.41
CA PHE A 23 7.11 -8.62 11.30
C PHE A 23 8.30 -7.66 11.39
N GLY A 24 8.10 -6.43 10.93
CA GLY A 24 9.11 -5.37 10.96
C GLY A 24 8.62 -4.14 11.73
N VAL A 25 9.53 -3.46 12.44
CA VAL A 25 9.24 -2.17 13.09
C VAL A 25 10.32 -1.16 12.71
N LEU A 26 9.90 -0.05 12.09
CA LEU A 26 10.80 1.05 11.72
C LEU A 26 10.96 2.01 12.90
N CYS A 27 12.03 1.86 13.66
CA CYS A 27 12.33 2.70 14.83
C CYS A 27 13.41 3.72 14.54
N GLY A 28 13.29 4.90 15.12
CA GLY A 28 14.32 5.95 15.05
C GLY A 28 13.79 7.33 15.43
N PRO A 29 14.68 8.32 15.65
CA PRO A 29 14.29 9.68 15.97
C PRO A 29 13.55 10.36 14.80
N ASN A 30 12.89 11.48 15.10
CA ASN A 30 12.25 12.27 14.04
C ASN A 30 13.30 12.74 13.02
N GLY A 31 12.96 12.68 11.73
CA GLY A 31 13.87 13.02 10.63
C GLY A 31 14.86 11.91 10.25
N SER A 32 14.82 10.72 10.85
CA SER A 32 15.72 9.59 10.50
C SER A 32 15.39 8.92 9.16
N GLY A 33 14.27 9.25 8.51
CA GLY A 33 13.90 8.71 7.21
C GLY A 33 12.84 7.60 7.24
N LYS A 34 12.24 7.28 8.39
CA LYS A 34 11.19 6.25 8.50
C LYS A 34 10.07 6.47 7.47
N SER A 35 9.45 7.64 7.49
CA SER A 35 8.39 7.99 6.52
C SER A 35 8.92 8.02 5.09
N SER A 36 10.20 8.34 4.85
CA SER A 36 10.79 8.28 3.50
C SER A 36 10.89 6.85 2.97
N VAL A 37 11.15 5.86 3.83
CA VAL A 37 11.12 4.44 3.47
C VAL A 37 9.70 4.03 3.03
N ILE A 38 8.68 4.42 3.80
CA ILE A 38 7.28 4.13 3.50
C ILE A 38 6.82 4.85 2.22
N ASP A 39 7.24 6.11 2.05
CA ASP A 39 6.93 6.88 0.84
C ASP A 39 7.57 6.26 -0.43
N VAL A 40 8.78 5.66 -0.34
CA VAL A 40 9.39 4.93 -1.44
C VAL A 40 8.60 3.65 -1.77
N LEU A 41 8.20 2.87 -0.77
CA LEU A 41 7.35 1.69 -0.98
C LEU A 41 6.04 2.07 -1.69
N LYS A 42 5.41 3.16 -1.23
CA LYS A 42 4.18 3.69 -1.86
C LYS A 42 4.43 4.16 -3.29
N LEU A 43 5.50 4.91 -3.54
CA LEU A 43 5.90 5.40 -4.86
C LEU A 43 6.08 4.22 -5.84
N MET A 44 6.86 3.21 -5.45
CA MET A 44 7.11 2.03 -6.29
C MET A 44 5.81 1.27 -6.57
N ARG A 45 5.00 1.03 -5.54
CA ARG A 45 3.70 0.34 -5.68
C ARG A 45 2.75 1.12 -6.59
N ASP A 46 2.56 2.42 -6.39
CA ASP A 46 1.60 3.22 -7.13
C ASP A 46 2.01 3.38 -8.60
N LEU A 47 3.31 3.52 -8.90
CA LEU A 47 3.82 3.50 -10.28
C LEU A 47 3.67 2.12 -10.91
N ALA A 48 4.07 1.05 -10.22
CA ALA A 48 4.00 -0.33 -10.68
C ALA A 48 2.57 -0.79 -10.99
N MET A 49 1.57 -0.28 -10.24
CA MET A 49 0.15 -0.58 -10.47
C MET A 49 -0.52 0.36 -11.47
N GLY A 50 0.17 1.42 -11.93
CA GLY A 50 -0.41 2.44 -12.80
C GLY A 50 -1.40 3.36 -12.09
N ASP A 51 -1.35 3.40 -10.76
CA ASP A 51 -2.15 4.28 -9.91
C ASP A 51 -1.63 5.74 -9.91
N ALA A 52 -0.35 5.92 -10.26
CA ALA A 52 0.34 7.21 -10.35
C ALA A 52 1.12 7.35 -11.66
N TYR A 53 1.30 8.59 -12.12
CA TYR A 53 2.08 8.93 -13.30
C TYR A 53 3.14 9.99 -12.97
N LEU A 54 4.23 9.99 -13.72
CA LEU A 54 5.26 11.02 -13.61
C LEU A 54 4.86 12.27 -14.42
N GLY A 55 4.97 13.45 -13.81
CA GLY A 55 4.64 14.72 -14.45
C GLY A 55 3.17 14.91 -14.80
N GLY A 56 2.27 14.16 -14.20
CA GLY A 56 0.82 14.33 -14.29
C GLY A 56 0.28 15.37 -13.28
N ASP A 57 -1.01 15.65 -13.37
CA ASP A 57 -1.70 16.63 -12.51
C ASP A 57 -2.70 15.98 -11.54
N GLY A 58 -2.81 14.65 -11.55
CA GLY A 58 -3.64 13.88 -10.64
C GLY A 58 -3.16 13.95 -9.18
N GLU A 59 -4.03 13.64 -8.24
CA GLU A 59 -3.72 13.67 -6.80
C GLU A 59 -2.57 12.72 -6.41
N LYS A 60 -2.48 11.58 -7.07
CA LYS A 60 -1.42 10.58 -6.84
C LYS A 60 -0.19 10.80 -7.74
N ASP A 61 -0.25 11.73 -8.70
CA ASP A 61 0.81 11.91 -9.67
C ASP A 61 2.05 12.59 -9.06
N ILE A 62 3.21 12.18 -9.56
CA ILE A 62 4.50 12.66 -9.09
C ILE A 62 4.93 13.80 -10.01
N ARG A 63 4.71 15.04 -9.58
CA ARG A 63 5.02 16.24 -10.36
C ARG A 63 6.50 16.51 -10.47
N GLN A 64 7.23 16.28 -9.38
CA GLN A 64 8.67 16.48 -9.26
C GLN A 64 9.29 15.38 -8.41
N LEU A 65 10.55 15.03 -8.69
CA LEU A 65 11.32 14.09 -7.89
C LEU A 65 11.94 14.82 -6.68
N GLU A 66 11.84 14.19 -5.52
CA GLU A 66 12.43 14.72 -4.28
C GLU A 66 13.85 14.19 -4.09
N PHE A 67 14.82 14.86 -4.70
CA PHE A 67 16.23 14.48 -4.63
C PHE A 67 16.87 14.75 -3.26
N THR A 68 17.92 14.00 -2.97
CA THR A 68 18.81 14.26 -1.84
C THR A 68 19.56 15.57 -2.06
N LYS A 69 19.37 16.54 -1.16
CA LYS A 69 19.84 17.94 -1.34
C LYS A 69 21.35 18.09 -1.51
N TRP A 70 22.14 17.13 -1.00
CA TRP A 70 23.60 17.18 -1.05
C TRP A 70 24.22 16.29 -2.14
N LEU A 71 23.40 15.57 -2.91
CA LEU A 71 23.84 14.82 -4.07
C LEU A 71 23.54 15.61 -5.35
N ASN A 72 24.54 15.66 -6.25
CA ASN A 72 24.35 16.26 -7.57
C ASN A 72 24.04 15.20 -8.62
N LEU A 73 23.01 14.40 -8.34
CA LEU A 73 22.52 13.35 -9.24
C LEU A 73 21.13 13.74 -9.75
N LYS A 74 20.87 13.42 -11.01
CA LYS A 74 19.58 13.68 -11.69
C LYS A 74 18.69 12.43 -11.77
N THR A 75 19.14 11.32 -11.17
CA THR A 75 18.42 10.04 -11.15
C THR A 75 18.18 9.58 -9.73
N GLN A 76 17.09 8.85 -9.56
CA GLN A 76 16.77 8.08 -8.37
C GLN A 76 16.70 6.61 -8.74
N ASP A 77 17.29 5.75 -7.90
CA ASP A 77 17.28 4.31 -8.09
C ASP A 77 16.50 3.65 -6.96
N PHE A 78 15.59 2.76 -7.33
CA PHE A 78 14.78 1.98 -6.40
C PHE A 78 14.78 0.51 -6.79
N GLU A 79 14.89 -0.37 -5.78
CA GLU A 79 14.73 -1.80 -5.97
C GLU A 79 13.81 -2.36 -4.89
N LEU A 80 12.99 -3.32 -5.27
CA LEU A 80 12.08 -4.02 -4.38
C LEU A 80 12.19 -5.52 -4.63
N GLU A 81 12.49 -6.29 -3.58
CA GLU A 81 12.39 -7.75 -3.63
C GLU A 81 11.11 -8.19 -2.93
N VAL A 82 10.37 -9.06 -3.60
CA VAL A 82 9.07 -9.56 -3.15
C VAL A 82 9.04 -11.08 -3.29
N THR A 83 8.66 -11.78 -2.22
CA THR A 83 8.35 -13.21 -2.29
C THR A 83 6.84 -13.41 -2.39
N ALA A 84 6.38 -14.12 -3.40
CA ALA A 84 4.98 -14.46 -3.62
C ALA A 84 4.87 -15.83 -4.31
N GLU A 85 3.92 -16.69 -3.90
CA GLU A 85 3.72 -18.05 -4.43
C GLU A 85 5.02 -18.89 -4.51
N ALA A 86 5.88 -18.78 -3.48
CA ALA A 86 7.21 -19.41 -3.41
C ALA A 86 8.22 -18.97 -4.48
N HIS A 87 7.97 -17.87 -5.18
CA HIS A 87 8.88 -17.25 -6.13
C HIS A 87 9.47 -15.95 -5.56
N ASN A 88 10.72 -15.65 -5.96
CA ASN A 88 11.40 -14.42 -5.58
C ASN A 88 11.40 -13.45 -6.77
N PHE A 89 10.74 -12.33 -6.60
CA PHE A 89 10.69 -11.26 -7.60
C PHE A 89 11.66 -10.15 -7.24
N HIS A 90 12.39 -9.65 -8.24
CA HIS A 90 13.21 -8.45 -8.11
C HIS A 90 12.70 -7.40 -9.10
N TYR A 91 12.20 -6.30 -8.59
CA TYR A 91 11.68 -5.17 -9.35
C TYR A 91 12.57 -3.95 -9.17
N GLN A 92 13.06 -3.40 -10.28
CA GLN A 92 13.97 -2.27 -10.33
C GLN A 92 13.34 -1.11 -11.10
N LEU A 93 13.51 0.10 -10.59
CA LEU A 93 12.97 1.33 -11.18
C LEU A 93 14.01 2.45 -11.07
N ARG A 94 14.37 3.07 -12.19
CA ARG A 94 15.17 4.29 -12.23
C ARG A 94 14.37 5.43 -12.81
N LEU A 95 14.26 6.50 -12.03
CA LEU A 95 13.60 7.74 -12.41
C LEU A 95 14.65 8.82 -12.68
N GLU A 96 14.34 9.72 -13.61
CA GLU A 96 15.20 10.85 -13.95
C GLU A 96 14.39 12.14 -14.05
N GLN A 97 14.98 13.24 -13.57
CA GLN A 97 14.53 14.59 -13.84
C GLN A 97 15.76 15.49 -14.01
N VAL A 98 16.00 15.94 -15.23
CA VAL A 98 17.24 16.68 -15.57
C VAL A 98 17.22 18.06 -14.94
N ASP A 99 16.10 18.78 -15.08
CA ASP A 99 15.90 20.11 -14.49
C ASP A 99 14.54 20.20 -13.80
N SER A 100 14.39 21.16 -12.88
CA SER A 100 13.14 21.38 -12.14
C SER A 100 11.95 21.73 -13.04
N ASP A 101 12.20 22.30 -14.22
CA ASP A 101 11.19 22.70 -15.18
C ASP A 101 10.81 21.54 -16.13
N GLU A 102 11.59 20.46 -16.16
CA GLU A 102 11.30 19.27 -16.92
C GLU A 102 10.45 18.28 -16.09
N LYS A 103 9.59 17.55 -16.80
CA LYS A 103 8.80 16.48 -16.17
C LYS A 103 9.68 15.27 -15.87
N PRO A 104 9.50 14.62 -14.71
CA PRO A 104 10.20 13.39 -14.40
C PRO A 104 9.80 12.26 -15.36
N ARG A 105 10.71 11.31 -15.57
CA ARG A 105 10.52 10.17 -16.46
C ARG A 105 11.10 8.89 -15.91
N VAL A 106 10.57 7.76 -16.35
CA VAL A 106 11.16 6.44 -16.13
C VAL A 106 12.21 6.20 -17.21
N VAL A 107 13.46 6.04 -16.84
CA VAL A 107 14.56 5.78 -17.80
C VAL A 107 14.99 4.31 -17.82
N HIS A 108 14.71 3.58 -16.76
CA HIS A 108 14.94 2.14 -16.70
C HIS A 108 13.92 1.49 -15.77
N GLU A 109 13.41 0.33 -16.17
CA GLU A 109 12.58 -0.52 -15.35
C GLU A 109 12.85 -1.99 -15.71
N ARG A 110 12.91 -2.83 -14.71
CA ARG A 110 13.16 -4.26 -14.90
C ARG A 110 12.42 -5.07 -13.85
N ALA A 111 11.88 -6.20 -14.25
CA ALA A 111 11.41 -7.21 -13.32
C ALA A 111 12.01 -8.58 -13.69
N SER A 112 12.37 -9.35 -12.68
CA SER A 112 12.79 -10.75 -12.80
C SER A 112 12.09 -11.61 -11.74
N CYS A 113 11.99 -12.90 -12.04
CA CYS A 113 11.47 -13.94 -11.16
C CYS A 113 12.49 -15.07 -11.09
N ASP A 114 12.99 -15.42 -9.90
CA ASP A 114 14.01 -16.43 -9.68
C ASP A 114 15.19 -16.29 -10.67
N ASP A 115 15.72 -15.06 -10.78
CA ASP A 115 16.78 -14.62 -11.71
C ASP A 115 16.43 -14.64 -13.21
N ARG A 116 15.25 -15.13 -13.61
CA ARG A 116 14.76 -15.05 -14.97
C ARG A 116 14.14 -13.69 -15.25
N GLU A 117 14.66 -13.00 -16.27
CA GLU A 117 14.10 -11.71 -16.68
C GLU A 117 12.66 -11.88 -17.22
N LEU A 118 11.73 -11.09 -16.68
CA LEU A 118 10.34 -11.03 -17.12
C LEU A 118 10.17 -9.96 -18.18
N PHE A 119 10.66 -8.76 -17.90
CA PHE A 119 10.74 -7.67 -18.86
C PHE A 119 11.86 -6.70 -18.49
N ILE A 120 12.28 -5.94 -19.48
CA ILE A 120 13.13 -4.76 -19.33
C ILE A 120 12.56 -3.62 -20.13
N ARG A 121 12.61 -2.42 -19.57
CA ARG A 121 12.23 -1.19 -20.21
C ARG A 121 13.38 -0.20 -20.18
N ASP A 122 13.60 0.44 -21.30
CA ASP A 122 14.48 1.58 -21.50
C ASP A 122 13.76 2.69 -22.26
N LEU A 123 14.48 3.67 -22.77
CA LEU A 123 13.90 4.79 -23.52
C LEU A 123 13.31 4.36 -24.90
N ASP A 124 13.72 3.19 -25.42
CA ASP A 124 13.25 2.66 -26.72
C ASP A 124 11.93 1.87 -26.56
N GLY A 125 11.52 1.56 -25.32
CA GLY A 125 10.28 0.86 -25.02
C GLY A 125 10.44 -0.34 -24.11
N VAL A 126 9.41 -1.16 -24.03
CA VAL A 126 9.33 -2.35 -23.17
C VAL A 126 9.61 -3.59 -24.00
N ARG A 127 10.55 -4.41 -23.55
CA ARG A 127 10.89 -5.72 -24.13
C ARG A 127 10.58 -6.82 -23.11
N PHE A 128 9.98 -7.92 -23.56
CA PHE A 128 9.65 -9.08 -22.73
C PHE A 128 9.72 -10.35 -23.57
N GLN A 129 9.91 -11.49 -22.90
CA GLN A 129 9.87 -12.78 -23.57
C GLN A 129 8.45 -13.34 -23.55
N LYS A 130 7.96 -13.76 -24.72
CA LYS A 130 6.71 -14.52 -24.82
C LYS A 130 6.96 -15.98 -24.47
N TRP A 131 5.90 -16.71 -24.17
CA TRP A 131 5.95 -18.13 -23.80
C TRP A 131 6.55 -19.05 -24.90
N ASP A 132 6.43 -18.65 -26.17
CA ASP A 132 7.01 -19.36 -27.31
C ASP A 132 8.51 -19.07 -27.53
N GLY A 133 9.13 -18.32 -26.62
CA GLY A 133 10.52 -17.88 -26.68
C GLY A 133 10.76 -16.69 -27.60
N SER A 134 9.72 -16.18 -28.30
CA SER A 134 9.86 -14.98 -29.13
C SER A 134 9.88 -13.71 -28.27
N ALA A 135 10.64 -12.70 -28.71
CA ALA A 135 10.65 -11.39 -28.06
C ALA A 135 9.39 -10.60 -28.44
N GLY A 136 8.74 -10.00 -27.44
CA GLY A 136 7.74 -8.98 -27.60
C GLY A 136 8.33 -7.60 -27.31
N GLN A 137 7.88 -6.60 -28.04
CA GLN A 137 8.24 -5.20 -27.78
C GLN A 137 7.04 -4.29 -28.06
N PHE A 138 6.88 -3.26 -27.22
CA PHE A 138 5.92 -2.18 -27.46
C PHE A 138 6.46 -0.86 -26.93
N PRO A 139 6.09 0.27 -27.58
CA PRO A 139 6.41 1.59 -27.07
C PRO A 139 5.54 1.91 -25.85
N LEU A 140 6.11 2.60 -24.87
CA LEU A 140 5.38 3.06 -23.67
C LEU A 140 5.76 4.50 -23.36
N ASP A 141 4.77 5.30 -22.98
CA ASP A 141 4.97 6.66 -22.49
C ASP A 141 5.97 6.62 -21.30
N TRP A 142 7.00 7.45 -21.40
CA TRP A 142 8.06 7.53 -20.39
C TRP A 142 7.60 7.99 -19.00
N ARG A 143 6.36 8.47 -18.88
CA ARG A 143 5.72 8.83 -17.60
C ARG A 143 5.06 7.65 -16.88
N ARG A 144 4.98 6.49 -17.50
CA ARG A 144 4.29 5.29 -16.98
C ARG A 144 5.29 4.20 -16.69
N ALA A 145 5.10 3.47 -15.60
CA ALA A 145 5.82 2.21 -15.38
C ALA A 145 5.25 1.10 -16.28
N ALA A 146 6.12 0.20 -16.72
CA ALA A 146 5.76 -0.89 -17.62
C ALA A 146 4.96 -1.98 -16.92
N LEU A 147 5.27 -2.28 -15.66
CA LEU A 147 4.60 -3.34 -14.92
C LEU A 147 3.08 -3.14 -14.91
N GLY A 148 2.60 -1.93 -14.64
CA GLY A 148 1.17 -1.61 -14.65
C GLY A 148 0.54 -1.52 -16.04
N ALA A 149 1.34 -1.43 -17.11
CA ALA A 149 0.87 -1.36 -18.49
C ALA A 149 0.81 -2.74 -19.17
N ILE A 150 1.54 -3.72 -18.66
CA ILE A 150 1.54 -5.09 -19.18
C ILE A 150 0.25 -5.77 -18.72
N GLN A 151 -0.56 -6.18 -19.68
CA GLN A 151 -1.74 -7.02 -19.40
C GLN A 151 -1.31 -8.49 -19.39
N PRO A 152 -1.44 -9.19 -18.26
CA PRO A 152 -1.06 -10.60 -18.18
C PRO A 152 -2.09 -11.45 -18.93
N ASN A 153 -1.71 -11.94 -20.10
CA ASN A 153 -2.52 -12.89 -20.88
C ASN A 153 -1.79 -14.23 -20.92
N GLY A 154 -2.32 -15.23 -20.21
CA GLY A 154 -1.89 -16.63 -20.25
C GLY A 154 -0.40 -16.89 -19.90
N PRO A 155 0.55 -16.62 -20.79
CA PRO A 155 1.95 -16.98 -20.60
C PRO A 155 2.75 -16.04 -19.69
N LEU A 156 2.17 -14.93 -19.26
CA LEU A 156 2.81 -13.96 -18.37
C LEU A 156 2.38 -14.12 -16.90
N LYS A 157 2.19 -15.39 -16.48
CA LYS A 157 1.73 -15.74 -15.13
C LYS A 157 2.58 -15.09 -14.02
N ASP A 158 3.90 -15.08 -14.18
CA ASP A 158 4.79 -14.52 -13.16
C ASP A 158 4.63 -13.00 -13.02
N ILE A 159 4.37 -12.30 -14.12
CA ILE A 159 4.03 -10.86 -14.07
C ILE A 159 2.70 -10.66 -13.32
N GLN A 160 1.72 -11.53 -13.55
CA GLN A 160 0.45 -11.49 -12.84
C GLN A 160 0.64 -11.72 -11.33
N ILE A 161 1.45 -12.70 -10.93
CA ILE A 161 1.75 -12.97 -9.51
C ILE A 161 2.38 -11.72 -8.85
N LEU A 162 3.34 -11.09 -9.52
CA LEU A 162 3.95 -9.86 -9.00
C LEU A 162 2.94 -8.71 -8.89
N GLN A 163 2.10 -8.52 -9.92
CA GLN A 163 1.03 -7.50 -9.89
C GLN A 163 0.03 -7.78 -8.75
N GLU A 164 -0.42 -9.01 -8.56
CA GLU A 164 -1.33 -9.40 -7.48
C GLU A 164 -0.69 -9.21 -6.10
N ALA A 165 0.59 -9.54 -5.94
CA ALA A 165 1.32 -9.32 -4.71
C ALA A 165 1.38 -7.81 -4.36
N LEU A 166 1.66 -6.95 -5.34
CA LEU A 166 1.68 -5.49 -5.16
C LEU A 166 0.28 -4.90 -4.96
N ALA A 167 -0.75 -5.46 -5.59
CA ALA A 167 -2.14 -5.04 -5.40
C ALA A 167 -2.64 -5.31 -3.96
N ARG A 168 -2.15 -6.39 -3.33
CA ARG A 168 -2.47 -6.78 -1.94
C ARG A 168 -1.55 -6.14 -0.90
N LEU A 169 -0.68 -5.22 -1.31
CA LEU A 169 0.16 -4.42 -0.43
C LEU A 169 -0.59 -3.16 0.00
N LEU A 170 -0.96 -3.06 1.26
CA LEU A 170 -1.56 -1.89 1.87
C LEU A 170 -0.47 -1.02 2.52
N ILE A 171 -0.35 0.22 2.05
CA ILE A 171 0.58 1.21 2.62
C ILE A 171 -0.25 2.38 3.12
N LEU A 172 -0.22 2.62 4.42
CA LEU A 172 -1.18 3.47 5.10
C LEU A 172 -0.51 4.40 6.13
N ARG A 173 -1.07 5.60 6.28
CA ARG A 173 -0.80 6.54 7.38
C ARG A 173 -2.15 7.04 7.90
N PRO A 174 -2.79 6.32 8.83
CA PRO A 174 -4.13 6.65 9.29
C PRO A 174 -4.22 8.06 9.85
N ASN A 175 -5.19 8.85 9.37
CA ASN A 175 -5.49 10.18 9.89
C ASN A 175 -6.98 10.29 10.26
N PRO A 176 -7.35 10.06 11.53
CA PRO A 176 -8.76 10.00 11.95
C PRO A 176 -9.52 11.29 11.71
N ARG A 177 -8.84 12.45 11.71
CA ARG A 177 -9.47 13.76 11.44
C ARG A 177 -9.84 13.96 9.98
N GLY A 178 -9.19 13.24 9.08
CA GLY A 178 -9.47 13.28 7.64
C GLY A 178 -10.41 12.16 7.16
N MET A 179 -10.84 11.25 8.04
CA MET A 179 -11.76 10.18 7.67
C MET A 179 -13.15 10.72 7.42
N ASP A 180 -13.71 10.39 6.24
CA ASP A 180 -15.06 10.79 5.87
C ASP A 180 -16.10 10.20 6.86
N SER A 181 -17.13 10.96 7.13
CA SER A 181 -18.25 10.50 7.97
C SER A 181 -19.29 9.70 7.20
N GLU A 182 -19.28 9.82 5.89
CA GLU A 182 -20.25 9.26 4.96
C GLU A 182 -19.60 8.76 3.68
N SER A 183 -20.29 7.87 2.97
CA SER A 183 -19.80 7.30 1.72
C SER A 183 -20.88 7.32 0.65
N LYS A 184 -20.55 7.78 -0.55
CA LYS A 184 -21.44 7.78 -1.73
C LYS A 184 -21.23 6.57 -2.64
N SER A 185 -20.07 5.92 -2.54
CA SER A 185 -19.70 4.77 -3.36
C SER A 185 -18.83 3.80 -2.58
N GLU A 186 -18.69 2.60 -3.08
CA GLU A 186 -17.74 1.62 -2.57
C GLU A 186 -16.33 1.89 -3.11
N SER A 187 -15.33 1.51 -2.34
CA SER A 187 -13.93 1.54 -2.74
C SER A 187 -13.26 0.21 -2.42
N ARG A 188 -12.65 -0.43 -3.41
CA ARG A 188 -11.93 -1.70 -3.23
C ARG A 188 -10.62 -1.55 -2.46
N SER A 189 -10.04 -0.37 -2.48
CA SER A 189 -8.78 -0.08 -1.79
C SER A 189 -8.90 1.16 -0.90
N PRO A 190 -8.23 1.17 0.25
CA PRO A 190 -8.18 2.35 1.11
C PRO A 190 -7.27 3.40 0.51
N SER A 191 -7.55 4.68 0.78
CA SER A 191 -6.63 5.77 0.52
C SER A 191 -5.48 5.77 1.55
N PHE A 192 -4.36 6.37 1.21
CA PHE A 192 -3.17 6.39 2.07
C PHE A 192 -3.45 6.90 3.49
N TYR A 193 -4.28 7.94 3.63
CA TYR A 193 -4.67 8.51 4.92
C TYR A 193 -5.98 7.93 5.48
N LEU A 194 -6.55 6.90 4.85
CA LEU A 194 -7.85 6.32 5.17
C LEU A 194 -9.01 7.34 5.15
N THR A 195 -8.91 8.38 4.32
CA THR A 195 -10.02 9.35 4.16
C THR A 195 -11.30 8.67 3.71
N ASN A 196 -11.20 7.65 2.85
CA ASN A 196 -12.32 6.88 2.31
C ASN A 196 -12.68 5.62 3.14
N LEU A 197 -12.42 5.62 4.47
CA LEU A 197 -12.58 4.44 5.32
C LEU A 197 -13.98 3.79 5.19
N ILE A 198 -15.04 4.59 5.17
CA ILE A 198 -16.41 4.07 5.07
C ILE A 198 -16.69 3.49 3.68
N SER A 199 -16.12 4.06 2.62
CA SER A 199 -16.21 3.50 1.26
C SER A 199 -15.52 2.14 1.17
N TRP A 200 -14.38 2.00 1.83
CA TRP A 200 -13.63 0.74 1.92
C TRP A 200 -14.37 -0.27 2.78
N TYR A 201 -14.90 0.13 3.94
CA TYR A 201 -15.77 -0.71 4.77
C TYR A 201 -16.95 -1.28 3.96
N ARG A 202 -17.64 -0.44 3.16
CA ARG A 202 -18.77 -0.87 2.34
C ARG A 202 -18.41 -1.98 1.36
N SER A 203 -17.23 -1.91 0.75
CA SER A 203 -16.73 -2.96 -0.15
C SER A 203 -16.43 -4.25 0.61
N LEU A 204 -15.65 -4.18 1.68
CA LEU A 204 -15.23 -5.36 2.45
C LEU A 204 -16.39 -5.99 3.24
N SER A 205 -17.38 -5.20 3.66
CA SER A 205 -18.54 -5.69 4.42
C SER A 205 -19.49 -6.60 3.63
N GLN A 206 -19.26 -6.77 2.34
CA GLN A 206 -19.95 -7.76 1.52
C GLN A 206 -19.41 -9.19 1.76
N GLU A 207 -18.20 -9.30 2.31
CA GLU A 207 -17.57 -10.57 2.68
C GLU A 207 -17.87 -10.89 4.15
N GLN A 208 -18.60 -11.98 4.38
CA GLN A 208 -19.03 -12.37 5.72
C GLN A 208 -17.85 -12.68 6.64
N GLU A 209 -16.83 -13.36 6.14
CA GLU A 209 -15.62 -13.72 6.90
C GLU A 209 -14.92 -12.48 7.43
N TRP A 210 -14.78 -11.44 6.60
CA TRP A 210 -14.17 -10.18 7.02
C TRP A 210 -14.99 -9.46 8.11
N THR A 211 -16.33 -9.44 7.96
CA THR A 211 -17.20 -8.79 8.95
C THR A 211 -17.18 -9.52 10.28
N ASP A 212 -17.10 -10.84 10.27
CA ASP A 212 -17.01 -11.65 11.48
C ASP A 212 -15.65 -11.48 12.16
N ALA A 213 -14.53 -11.52 11.41
CA ALA A 213 -13.19 -11.26 11.93
C ALA A 213 -13.08 -9.87 12.59
N LEU A 214 -13.57 -8.83 11.92
CA LEU A 214 -13.60 -7.47 12.47
C LEU A 214 -14.44 -7.37 13.74
N ARG A 215 -15.63 -7.98 13.75
CA ARG A 215 -16.54 -7.95 14.89
C ARG A 215 -15.92 -8.63 16.11
N GLU A 216 -15.38 -9.83 15.95
CA GLU A 216 -14.75 -10.57 17.06
C GLU A 216 -13.52 -9.82 17.60
N ALA A 217 -12.70 -9.26 16.72
CA ALA A 217 -11.53 -8.48 17.13
C ALA A 217 -11.92 -7.22 17.94
N LEU A 218 -12.96 -6.49 17.53
CA LEU A 218 -13.44 -5.31 18.26
C LEU A 218 -14.12 -5.67 19.60
N LYS A 219 -14.79 -6.80 19.72
CA LYS A 219 -15.36 -7.26 20.99
C LYS A 219 -14.32 -7.53 22.07
N ASN A 220 -13.10 -7.88 21.68
CA ASN A 220 -12.00 -8.09 22.62
C ASN A 220 -11.58 -6.78 23.32
N ILE A 221 -11.78 -5.64 22.66
CA ILE A 221 -11.46 -4.31 23.24
C ILE A 221 -12.70 -3.57 23.75
N TRP A 222 -13.85 -3.80 23.12
CA TRP A 222 -15.15 -3.23 23.50
C TRP A 222 -16.16 -4.38 23.71
N PRO A 223 -16.26 -4.95 24.92
CA PRO A 223 -17.10 -6.12 25.18
C PRO A 223 -18.60 -5.90 24.89
N ASP A 224 -19.05 -4.66 24.94
CA ASP A 224 -20.43 -4.21 24.64
C ASP A 224 -20.67 -3.93 23.13
N PHE A 225 -19.61 -3.97 22.30
CA PHE A 225 -19.75 -3.82 20.85
C PHE A 225 -20.52 -4.99 20.23
N ARG A 226 -21.48 -4.72 19.36
CA ARG A 226 -22.31 -5.73 18.71
C ARG A 226 -22.06 -5.88 17.22
N SER A 227 -22.14 -4.77 16.49
CA SER A 227 -21.99 -4.80 15.03
C SER A 227 -21.84 -3.39 14.45
N PHE A 228 -21.47 -3.33 13.19
CA PHE A 228 -21.64 -2.15 12.36
C PHE A 228 -22.96 -2.18 11.62
N LYS A 229 -23.48 -1.01 11.28
CA LYS A 229 -24.65 -0.81 10.44
C LYS A 229 -24.44 0.35 9.49
N LEU A 230 -24.72 0.13 8.21
CA LEU A 230 -24.80 1.20 7.21
C LEU A 230 -26.21 1.78 7.22
N VAL A 231 -26.31 3.07 7.50
CA VAL A 231 -27.56 3.81 7.60
C VAL A 231 -27.65 4.80 6.44
N ASP A 232 -28.84 4.94 5.86
CA ASP A 232 -29.10 5.94 4.83
C ASP A 232 -28.96 7.36 5.38
N ALA A 233 -28.05 8.14 4.81
CA ALA A 233 -27.77 9.53 5.17
C ALA A 233 -28.14 10.53 4.06
N GLY A 234 -28.70 10.04 2.96
CA GLY A 234 -29.12 10.82 1.80
C GLY A 234 -29.20 9.99 0.54
N LEU A 235 -29.39 10.63 -0.60
CA LEU A 235 -29.45 9.95 -1.89
C LEU A 235 -28.11 9.28 -2.20
N ASN A 236 -28.11 7.94 -2.28
CA ASN A 236 -26.90 7.12 -2.47
C ASN A 236 -25.80 7.28 -1.42
N THR A 237 -26.11 7.92 -0.30
CA THR A 237 -25.13 8.20 0.77
C THR A 237 -25.40 7.28 1.96
N LYS A 238 -24.35 6.65 2.48
CA LYS A 238 -24.39 5.79 3.67
C LYS A 238 -23.47 6.36 4.74
N ALA A 239 -23.97 6.42 5.97
CA ALA A 239 -23.19 6.68 7.18
C ALA A 239 -22.93 5.35 7.91
N LEU A 240 -21.77 5.25 8.56
CA LEU A 240 -21.43 4.09 9.38
C LEU A 240 -21.86 4.33 10.83
N GLN A 241 -22.64 3.40 11.38
CA GLN A 241 -23.07 3.36 12.76
C GLN A 241 -22.47 2.14 13.46
N LEU A 242 -21.93 2.33 14.65
CA LEU A 242 -21.50 1.30 15.57
C LEU A 242 -22.63 1.02 16.56
N ARG A 243 -22.94 -0.25 16.76
CA ARG A 243 -23.99 -0.68 17.68
C ARG A 243 -23.36 -1.30 18.91
N PHE A 244 -23.70 -0.77 20.06
CA PHE A 244 -23.30 -1.26 21.37
C PHE A 244 -24.52 -1.72 22.19
N ASP A 245 -24.30 -2.35 23.35
CA ASP A 245 -25.38 -2.65 24.28
C ASP A 245 -25.98 -1.35 24.85
N GLY A 246 -27.21 -1.06 24.42
CA GLY A 246 -27.97 0.07 24.94
C GLY A 246 -27.78 1.41 24.21
N VAL A 247 -26.78 1.56 23.30
CA VAL A 247 -26.59 2.78 22.54
C VAL A 247 -25.99 2.50 21.16
N ASP A 248 -26.45 3.26 20.17
CA ASP A 248 -25.87 3.27 18.81
C ASP A 248 -25.13 4.60 18.61
N THR A 249 -23.89 4.55 18.10
CA THR A 249 -23.05 5.72 17.90
C THR A 249 -22.61 5.81 16.43
N PHE A 250 -22.74 6.96 15.81
CA PHE A 250 -22.22 7.15 14.45
C PHE A 250 -20.70 7.29 14.44
N PHE A 251 -20.04 6.82 13.39
CA PHE A 251 -18.59 6.89 13.23
C PHE A 251 -18.03 8.31 13.44
N HIS A 252 -18.71 9.35 12.94
CA HIS A 252 -18.28 10.73 13.11
C HIS A 252 -18.34 11.24 14.56
N GLN A 253 -19.09 10.58 15.44
CA GLN A 253 -19.22 10.93 16.86
C GLN A 253 -18.10 10.30 17.71
N LEU A 254 -17.36 9.33 17.15
CA LEU A 254 -16.23 8.73 17.82
C LEU A 254 -15.10 9.75 18.00
N SER A 255 -14.35 9.61 19.08
CA SER A 255 -13.07 10.31 19.28
C SER A 255 -12.04 9.92 18.21
N ASP A 256 -11.00 10.73 18.04
CA ASP A 256 -9.91 10.42 17.09
C ASP A 256 -9.24 9.07 17.41
N GLY A 257 -9.09 8.73 18.71
CA GLY A 257 -8.55 7.44 19.15
C GLY A 257 -9.45 6.26 18.79
N GLU A 258 -10.74 6.35 19.04
CA GLU A 258 -11.70 5.29 18.68
C GLU A 258 -11.78 5.09 17.16
N LYS A 259 -11.74 6.18 16.36
CA LYS A 259 -11.67 6.09 14.89
C LYS A 259 -10.40 5.37 14.43
N SER A 260 -9.26 5.71 15.03
CA SER A 260 -7.97 5.03 14.75
C SER A 260 -8.03 3.56 15.12
N LEU A 261 -8.60 3.19 16.25
CA LEU A 261 -8.80 1.78 16.65
C LEU A 261 -9.66 1.04 15.63
N VAL A 262 -10.83 1.57 15.25
CA VAL A 262 -11.67 0.97 14.21
C VAL A 262 -10.86 0.74 12.94
N ALA A 263 -10.11 1.74 12.48
CA ALA A 263 -9.27 1.65 11.28
C ALA A 263 -8.20 0.56 11.41
N LEU A 264 -7.47 0.50 12.53
CA LEU A 264 -6.44 -0.50 12.79
C LEU A 264 -7.01 -1.93 12.80
N TYR A 265 -8.19 -2.12 13.41
CA TYR A 265 -8.84 -3.44 13.43
C TYR A 265 -9.45 -3.82 12.08
N MET A 266 -9.90 -2.85 11.27
CA MET A 266 -10.28 -3.10 9.87
C MET A 266 -9.09 -3.59 9.03
N ILE A 267 -7.92 -2.99 9.23
CA ILE A 267 -6.67 -3.41 8.56
C ILE A 267 -6.29 -4.82 9.00
N ARG A 268 -6.38 -5.12 10.32
CA ARG A 268 -6.13 -6.45 10.86
C ARG A 268 -7.05 -7.51 10.22
N ALA A 269 -8.35 -7.22 10.14
CA ALA A 269 -9.31 -8.13 9.52
C ALA A 269 -9.03 -8.32 8.01
N ALA A 270 -8.54 -7.30 7.30
CA ALA A 270 -8.15 -7.43 5.90
C ALA A 270 -6.93 -8.34 5.71
N LEU A 271 -5.98 -8.34 6.66
CA LEU A 271 -4.86 -9.29 6.68
C LEU A 271 -5.35 -10.71 6.98
N GLU A 272 -6.16 -10.89 8.04
CA GLU A 272 -6.70 -12.18 8.47
C GLU A 272 -7.52 -12.90 7.39
N THR A 273 -8.24 -12.16 6.57
CA THR A 273 -9.09 -12.70 5.50
C THR A 273 -8.45 -12.67 4.11
N ASN A 274 -7.14 -12.47 4.03
CA ASN A 274 -6.41 -12.41 2.77
C ASN A 274 -6.86 -11.29 1.79
N ALA A 275 -7.62 -10.30 2.23
CA ALA A 275 -7.89 -9.09 1.45
C ALA A 275 -6.61 -8.23 1.30
N ALA A 276 -5.64 -8.40 2.21
CA ALA A 276 -4.28 -7.91 2.12
C ALA A 276 -3.30 -9.04 2.42
N SER A 277 -2.07 -8.98 1.89
CA SER A 277 -0.98 -9.91 2.25
C SER A 277 0.15 -9.19 3.00
N THR A 278 0.38 -7.94 2.70
CA THR A 278 1.39 -7.10 3.37
C THR A 278 0.75 -5.78 3.77
N VAL A 279 0.97 -5.39 5.01
CA VAL A 279 0.50 -4.13 5.57
C VAL A 279 1.70 -3.31 6.05
N VAL A 280 1.81 -2.08 5.57
CA VAL A 280 2.82 -1.10 6.01
C VAL A 280 2.07 0.08 6.60
N ILE A 281 2.28 0.37 7.88
CA ILE A 281 1.58 1.46 8.56
C ILE A 281 2.58 2.44 9.16
N ASP A 282 2.51 3.69 8.72
CA ASP A 282 3.28 4.78 9.30
C ASP A 282 2.53 5.35 10.51
N GLU A 283 3.22 5.42 11.65
CA GLU A 283 2.72 5.96 12.91
C GLU A 283 1.39 5.31 13.38
N PRO A 284 1.33 3.96 13.55
CA PRO A 284 0.10 3.28 13.99
C PRO A 284 -0.33 3.67 15.41
N ASP A 285 0.59 4.21 16.21
CA ASP A 285 0.38 4.72 17.57
C ASP A 285 -0.24 6.12 17.61
N ASN A 286 -0.36 6.79 16.46
CA ASN A 286 -0.95 8.13 16.42
C ASN A 286 -2.41 8.10 16.86
N TYR A 287 -2.75 8.92 17.85
CA TYR A 287 -4.08 9.02 18.49
C TYR A 287 -4.51 7.83 19.35
N VAL A 288 -3.75 6.73 19.44
CA VAL A 288 -4.09 5.53 20.19
C VAL A 288 -3.20 5.41 21.42
N GLY A 289 -3.79 5.13 22.58
CA GLY A 289 -3.03 4.89 23.81
C GLY A 289 -2.27 3.56 23.79
N LEU A 290 -1.11 3.50 24.43
CA LEU A 290 -0.32 2.26 24.52
C LEU A 290 -1.13 1.04 25.04
N PRO A 291 -2.02 1.17 26.04
CA PRO A 291 -2.83 0.04 26.49
C PRO A 291 -3.77 -0.54 25.44
N GLU A 292 -4.18 0.26 24.46
CA GLU A 292 -5.08 -0.13 23.37
C GLU A 292 -4.30 -0.58 22.13
N LEU A 293 -3.13 0.04 21.87
CA LEU A 293 -2.26 -0.33 20.77
C LEU A 293 -1.58 -1.69 21.00
N GLN A 294 -1.14 -1.99 22.23
CA GLN A 294 -0.42 -3.22 22.54
C GLN A 294 -1.21 -4.49 22.18
N PRO A 295 -2.50 -4.66 22.56
CA PRO A 295 -3.29 -5.82 22.13
C PRO A 295 -3.40 -5.93 20.61
N TRP A 296 -3.53 -4.82 19.90
CA TRP A 296 -3.59 -4.81 18.45
C TRP A 296 -2.27 -5.30 17.82
N VAL A 297 -1.11 -4.78 18.28
CA VAL A 297 0.21 -5.23 17.80
C VAL A 297 0.42 -6.73 18.04
N LEU A 298 0.04 -7.23 19.23
CA LEU A 298 0.14 -8.66 19.54
C LEU A 298 -0.76 -9.49 18.63
N SER A 299 -2.00 -9.06 18.42
CA SER A 299 -2.95 -9.75 17.52
C SER A 299 -2.53 -9.70 16.05
N MET A 300 -1.88 -8.61 15.60
CA MET A 300 -1.27 -8.57 14.27
C MET A 300 -0.17 -9.62 14.15
N ARG A 301 0.73 -9.70 15.14
CA ARG A 301 1.84 -10.64 15.13
C ARG A 301 1.39 -12.11 15.11
N GLU A 302 0.26 -12.43 15.74
CA GLU A 302 -0.32 -13.78 15.73
C GLU A 302 -0.86 -14.22 14.36
N LEU A 303 -1.17 -13.26 13.47
CA LEU A 303 -1.66 -13.54 12.12
C LEU A 303 -0.52 -13.76 11.10
N LEU A 304 0.73 -13.43 11.48
CA LEU A 304 1.84 -13.48 10.53
C LEU A 304 2.36 -14.90 10.36
N ASP A 305 2.47 -15.28 9.11
CA ASP A 305 3.00 -16.55 8.63
C ASP A 305 3.92 -16.33 7.42
N ASP A 306 4.09 -17.34 6.56
CA ASP A 306 4.91 -17.22 5.36
C ASP A 306 4.23 -16.41 4.23
N GLU A 307 2.94 -16.05 4.37
CA GLU A 307 2.16 -15.32 3.37
C GLU A 307 1.79 -13.89 3.83
N HIS A 308 1.83 -13.63 5.14
CA HIS A 308 1.39 -12.38 5.74
C HIS A 308 2.54 -11.60 6.36
N GLN A 309 2.52 -10.27 6.16
CA GLN A 309 3.57 -9.37 6.64
C GLN A 309 2.99 -8.08 7.21
N ALA A 310 3.60 -7.60 8.30
CA ALA A 310 3.32 -6.28 8.87
C ALA A 310 4.62 -5.50 9.09
N ILE A 311 4.68 -4.27 8.58
CA ILE A 311 5.77 -3.30 8.80
C ILE A 311 5.15 -2.06 9.45
N LEU A 312 5.60 -1.71 10.66
CA LEU A 312 5.06 -0.65 11.50
C LEU A 312 6.08 0.47 11.75
#